data_02ec306d1e7741b79df02fc13a707f65
#
_entry.id   02ec306d1e7741b79df02fc13a707f65
#
_cell.length_a   1.000
_cell.length_b   1.000
_cell.length_c   1.000
_cell.angle_alpha   90.00
_cell.angle_beta   90.00
_cell.angle_gamma   90.00
#
_symmetry.space_group_name_H-M   'P 1'
#
loop_
_entity.id
_entity.type
_entity.pdbx_description
1 polymer ?
#
loop_
_entity_poly.entity_id
_entity_poly.type
_entity_poly.pdbx_seq_one_letter_code
_entity_poly.pdbx_strand_id
1 'polypeptide(L)'
;MKSVETEGKTIEEAISKACEELKVSREDVDIDVLANGSTGFLGLVGAKNAKIRATLKERPEVQTPEASLSSVPSGAQVAETAKKTLSDLLRLLEIEASIELKEDSERILLNIKGDGSGLLIGRKGQTLDALEYLVNKIVHKGAEDKKRIVVDTENYRSRREESLVNLAQRLAEKAKRMGRPVTISPMSAHDRRIIHLALQEDKALHTWSTGTGLYRKIIISPEKKSS
;
A
#
# COMPACT_ATOMS: atom_id res chain seq x y z
N MET A 1 2.54 4.82 -38.44
CA MET A 1 1.66 3.73 -37.94
C MET A 1 1.89 2.48 -38.80
N LYS A 2 2.33 1.37 -38.24
CA LYS A 2 2.38 0.09 -38.93
C LYS A 2 1.05 -0.62 -38.74
N SER A 3 0.33 -0.85 -39.85
CA SER A 3 -0.89 -1.65 -39.83
C SER A 3 -0.76 -2.79 -40.84
N VAL A 4 -1.35 -3.93 -40.51
CA VAL A 4 -1.40 -5.09 -41.40
C VAL A 4 -2.85 -5.57 -41.50
N GLU A 5 -3.26 -6.00 -42.72
CA GLU A 5 -4.55 -6.63 -42.93
C GLU A 5 -4.34 -8.12 -43.13
N THR A 6 -5.02 -8.93 -42.35
CA THR A 6 -4.91 -10.38 -42.41
C THR A 6 -6.29 -11.03 -42.55
N GLU A 7 -6.31 -12.20 -43.18
CA GLU A 7 -7.51 -12.99 -43.38
C GLU A 7 -7.35 -14.37 -42.74
N GLY A 8 -8.43 -14.85 -42.11
CA GLY A 8 -8.50 -16.17 -41.50
C GLY A 8 -9.89 -16.77 -41.64
N LYS A 9 -10.02 -18.08 -41.38
CA LYS A 9 -11.32 -18.74 -41.35
C LYS A 9 -12.18 -18.23 -40.18
N THR A 10 -11.51 -17.80 -39.12
CA THR A 10 -12.12 -17.14 -37.95
C THR A 10 -11.40 -15.83 -37.63
N ILE A 11 -12.04 -14.96 -36.87
CA ILE A 11 -11.44 -13.73 -36.41
C ILE A 11 -10.17 -14.02 -35.58
N GLU A 12 -10.19 -15.06 -34.77
CA GLU A 12 -9.05 -15.47 -33.91
C GLU A 12 -7.84 -15.90 -34.74
N GLU A 13 -8.07 -16.67 -35.82
CA GLU A 13 -7.01 -17.06 -36.74
C GLU A 13 -6.41 -15.85 -37.48
N ALA A 14 -7.24 -14.91 -37.89
CA ALA A 14 -6.79 -13.68 -38.51
C ALA A 14 -5.94 -12.82 -37.54
N ILE A 15 -6.34 -12.76 -36.25
CA ILE A 15 -5.58 -12.05 -35.19
C ILE A 15 -4.22 -12.73 -34.96
N SER A 16 -4.17 -14.06 -34.83
CA SER A 16 -2.90 -14.78 -34.66
C SER A 16 -1.92 -14.49 -35.80
N LYS A 17 -2.39 -14.54 -37.04
CA LYS A 17 -1.56 -14.21 -38.23
C LYS A 17 -1.03 -12.77 -38.19
N ALA A 18 -1.89 -11.82 -37.81
CA ALA A 18 -1.47 -10.41 -37.69
C ALA A 18 -0.40 -10.21 -36.59
N CYS A 19 -0.55 -10.88 -35.46
CA CYS A 19 0.44 -10.81 -34.37
C CYS A 19 1.78 -11.46 -34.78
N GLU A 20 1.76 -12.57 -35.52
CA GLU A 20 2.97 -13.21 -36.03
C GLU A 20 3.68 -12.31 -37.08
N GLU A 21 2.93 -11.69 -37.98
CA GLU A 21 3.49 -10.81 -39.02
C GLU A 21 4.08 -9.53 -38.45
N LEU A 22 3.42 -8.95 -37.45
CA LEU A 22 3.90 -7.76 -36.73
C LEU A 22 4.94 -8.09 -35.65
N LYS A 23 5.13 -9.37 -35.30
CA LYS A 23 6.02 -9.88 -34.22
C LYS A 23 5.72 -9.23 -32.86
N VAL A 24 4.45 -9.10 -32.50
CA VAL A 24 3.98 -8.46 -31.27
C VAL A 24 2.88 -9.30 -30.61
N SER A 25 2.65 -9.08 -29.33
CA SER A 25 1.58 -9.71 -28.57
C SER A 25 0.21 -9.11 -28.91
N ARG A 26 -0.86 -9.87 -28.70
CA ARG A 26 -2.25 -9.44 -28.91
C ARG A 26 -2.62 -8.15 -28.16
N GLU A 27 -1.96 -7.88 -27.04
CA GLU A 27 -2.19 -6.72 -26.18
C GLU A 27 -1.65 -5.42 -26.78
N ASP A 28 -0.69 -5.53 -27.71
CA ASP A 28 0.02 -4.41 -28.32
C ASP A 28 -0.59 -3.97 -29.65
N VAL A 29 -1.67 -4.60 -30.08
CA VAL A 29 -2.38 -4.26 -31.33
C VAL A 29 -3.81 -3.82 -31.07
N ASP A 30 -4.26 -2.85 -31.83
CA ASP A 30 -5.66 -2.47 -31.96
C ASP A 30 -6.27 -3.16 -33.17
N ILE A 31 -7.43 -3.79 -33.01
CA ILE A 31 -7.99 -4.70 -34.00
C ILE A 31 -9.32 -4.16 -34.51
N ASP A 32 -9.36 -3.79 -35.78
CA ASP A 32 -10.58 -3.43 -36.50
C ASP A 32 -11.06 -4.62 -37.32
N VAL A 33 -12.28 -5.09 -37.08
CA VAL A 33 -12.88 -6.18 -37.86
C VAL A 33 -13.52 -5.60 -39.13
N LEU A 34 -12.90 -5.85 -40.30
CA LEU A 34 -13.37 -5.37 -41.58
C LEU A 34 -14.45 -6.28 -42.18
N ALA A 35 -14.37 -7.59 -41.93
CA ALA A 35 -15.37 -8.54 -42.34
C ALA A 35 -15.47 -9.71 -41.36
N ASN A 36 -16.68 -10.06 -40.96
CA ASN A 36 -16.95 -11.26 -40.17
C ASN A 36 -16.93 -12.49 -41.05
N GLY A 37 -16.09 -13.48 -40.71
CA GLY A 37 -16.16 -14.78 -41.35
C GLY A 37 -17.51 -15.45 -41.10
N SER A 38 -18.09 -16.08 -42.10
CA SER A 38 -19.28 -16.92 -41.92
C SER A 38 -18.99 -18.35 -42.38
N THR A 39 -19.19 -19.31 -41.48
CA THR A 39 -19.28 -20.71 -41.83
C THR A 39 -20.63 -20.92 -42.51
N GLY A 40 -20.61 -21.14 -43.83
CA GLY A 40 -21.83 -21.46 -44.59
C GLY A 40 -22.59 -22.65 -43.98
N PHE A 41 -23.91 -22.61 -44.06
CA PHE A 41 -24.80 -23.65 -43.61
C PHE A 41 -24.47 -24.96 -44.36
N LEU A 42 -24.12 -26.04 -43.65
CA LEU A 42 -23.76 -27.39 -44.17
C LEU A 42 -22.44 -27.50 -44.99
N GLY A 43 -21.49 -26.57 -44.88
CA GLY A 43 -20.10 -26.81 -45.37
C GLY A 43 -19.89 -26.78 -46.89
N LEU A 44 -20.88 -26.44 -47.71
CA LEU A 44 -20.81 -26.63 -49.18
C LEU A 44 -20.89 -25.38 -50.03
N VAL A 45 -21.42 -24.25 -49.56
CA VAL A 45 -21.45 -23.00 -50.35
C VAL A 45 -21.33 -21.77 -49.48
N GLY A 46 -20.31 -20.90 -49.75
CA GLY A 46 -20.29 -19.52 -49.25
C GLY A 46 -19.52 -19.24 -48.00
N ALA A 47 -18.50 -20.02 -47.66
CA ALA A 47 -17.59 -19.64 -46.55
C ALA A 47 -16.86 -18.34 -46.92
N LYS A 48 -17.12 -17.24 -46.17
CA LYS A 48 -16.37 -15.98 -46.27
C LYS A 48 -15.34 -15.95 -45.15
N ASN A 49 -14.10 -15.64 -45.50
CA ASN A 49 -13.04 -15.44 -44.51
C ASN A 49 -13.30 -14.18 -43.66
N ALA A 50 -12.95 -14.25 -42.40
CA ALA A 50 -12.86 -13.07 -41.56
C ALA A 50 -11.65 -12.24 -42.00
N LYS A 51 -11.82 -10.94 -42.11
CA LYS A 51 -10.76 -9.98 -42.42
C LYS A 51 -10.66 -8.96 -41.34
N ILE A 52 -9.44 -8.76 -40.83
CA ILE A 52 -9.16 -7.78 -39.81
C ILE A 52 -8.03 -6.86 -40.25
N ARG A 53 -8.01 -5.64 -39.67
CA ARG A 53 -6.87 -4.74 -39.71
C ARG A 53 -6.31 -4.64 -38.30
N ALA A 54 -5.07 -5.03 -38.13
CA ALA A 54 -4.33 -4.88 -36.89
C ALA A 54 -3.41 -3.66 -36.99
N THR A 55 -3.57 -2.72 -36.10
CA THR A 55 -2.74 -1.51 -36.02
C THR A 55 -1.93 -1.57 -34.73
N LEU A 56 -0.62 -1.33 -34.79
CA LEU A 56 0.20 -1.21 -33.59
C LEU A 56 -0.33 -0.05 -32.76
N LYS A 57 -0.68 -0.34 -31.51
CA LYS A 57 -0.98 0.70 -30.52
C LYS A 57 0.25 1.57 -30.35
N GLU A 58 0.17 2.83 -30.74
CA GLU A 58 1.14 3.81 -30.28
C GLU A 58 0.96 3.93 -28.76
N ARG A 59 1.84 3.27 -28.03
CA ARG A 59 2.04 3.66 -26.64
C ARG A 59 2.48 5.13 -26.70
N PRO A 60 1.78 6.06 -26.02
CA PRO A 60 2.36 7.38 -25.85
C PRO A 60 3.73 7.14 -25.25
N GLU A 61 4.77 7.64 -25.90
CA GLU A 61 6.12 7.71 -25.33
C GLU A 61 6.02 8.55 -24.06
N VAL A 62 5.64 7.91 -22.97
CA VAL A 62 6.11 8.32 -21.68
C VAL A 62 7.61 8.13 -21.79
N GLN A 63 8.36 9.22 -21.93
CA GLN A 63 9.80 9.24 -21.76
C GLN A 63 10.11 8.63 -20.41
N THR A 64 10.18 7.31 -20.39
CA THR A 64 10.84 6.57 -19.32
C THR A 64 12.32 6.80 -19.57
N PRO A 65 13.04 7.41 -18.63
CA PRO A 65 14.49 7.26 -18.63
C PRO A 65 14.74 5.74 -18.62
N GLU A 66 15.48 5.25 -19.61
CA GLU A 66 16.05 3.90 -19.58
C GLU A 66 16.86 3.75 -18.30
N ALA A 67 16.22 3.32 -17.25
CA ALA A 67 16.87 2.77 -16.07
C ALA A 67 16.87 1.26 -16.23
N SER A 68 17.95 0.76 -16.74
CA SER A 68 18.46 -0.60 -16.71
C SER A 68 17.74 -1.50 -15.69
N LEU A 69 16.92 -2.42 -16.20
CA LEU A 69 16.47 -3.62 -15.49
C LEU A 69 17.69 -4.55 -15.31
N SER A 70 18.55 -4.24 -14.36
CA SER A 70 19.50 -5.17 -13.74
C SER A 70 20.39 -4.44 -12.73
N SER A 71 19.81 -4.01 -11.62
CA SER A 71 20.52 -3.87 -10.36
C SER A 71 19.49 -3.93 -9.25
N VAL A 72 19.65 -4.86 -8.33
CA VAL A 72 19.03 -4.81 -7.01
C VAL A 72 19.26 -3.39 -6.50
N PRO A 73 18.21 -2.60 -6.18
CA PRO A 73 18.42 -1.21 -5.80
C PRO A 73 19.31 -1.18 -4.55
N SER A 74 20.45 -0.50 -4.63
CA SER A 74 21.29 -0.28 -3.46
C SER A 74 20.47 0.44 -2.39
N GLY A 75 20.75 0.23 -1.10
CA GLY A 75 19.97 0.85 0.00
C GLY A 75 19.70 2.34 -0.21
N ALA A 76 20.68 3.09 -0.73
CA ALA A 76 20.55 4.52 -1.06
C ALA A 76 19.45 4.81 -2.11
N GLN A 77 19.25 3.94 -3.10
CA GLN A 77 18.19 4.10 -4.11
C GLN A 77 16.81 3.85 -3.51
N VAL A 78 16.70 2.92 -2.54
CA VAL A 78 15.43 2.66 -1.82
C VAL A 78 15.04 3.87 -0.99
N ALA A 79 15.98 4.50 -0.29
CA ALA A 79 15.75 5.68 0.54
C ALA A 79 15.27 6.90 -0.28
N GLU A 80 15.91 7.19 -1.41
CA GLU A 80 15.49 8.27 -2.31
C GLU A 80 14.14 7.98 -2.97
N THR A 81 13.89 6.74 -3.36
CA THR A 81 12.58 6.33 -3.92
C THR A 81 11.49 6.50 -2.88
N ALA A 82 11.75 6.13 -1.62
CA ALA A 82 10.81 6.30 -0.52
C ALA A 82 10.49 7.77 -0.25
N LYS A 83 11.52 8.64 -0.23
CA LYS A 83 11.36 10.08 -0.07
C LYS A 83 10.54 10.69 -1.22
N LYS A 84 10.84 10.33 -2.47
CA LYS A 84 10.08 10.78 -3.65
C LYS A 84 8.63 10.33 -3.59
N THR A 85 8.38 9.05 -3.29
CA THR A 85 7.03 8.50 -3.17
C THR A 85 6.21 9.23 -2.10
N LEU A 86 6.80 9.49 -0.93
CA LEU A 86 6.14 10.24 0.13
C LEU A 86 5.86 11.69 -0.32
N SER A 87 6.81 12.36 -0.97
CA SER A 87 6.63 13.71 -1.51
C SER A 87 5.48 13.78 -2.52
N ASP A 88 5.37 12.80 -3.44
CA ASP A 88 4.29 12.73 -4.41
C ASP A 88 2.93 12.50 -3.73
N LEU A 89 2.87 11.67 -2.68
CA LEU A 89 1.66 11.47 -1.89
C LEU A 89 1.23 12.74 -1.16
N LEU A 90 2.17 13.48 -0.55
CA LEU A 90 1.87 14.74 0.13
C LEU A 90 1.36 15.80 -0.85
N ARG A 91 1.95 15.87 -2.05
CA ARG A 91 1.49 16.79 -3.12
C ARG A 91 0.08 16.45 -3.59
N LEU A 92 -0.28 15.16 -3.71
CA LEU A 92 -1.65 14.74 -4.06
C LEU A 92 -2.66 15.07 -2.95
N LEU A 93 -2.22 15.19 -1.70
CA LEU A 93 -3.03 15.64 -0.57
C LEU A 93 -3.04 17.16 -0.41
N GLU A 94 -2.39 17.90 -1.32
CA GLU A 94 -2.25 19.36 -1.29
C GLU A 94 -1.58 19.87 0.00
N ILE A 95 -0.64 19.08 0.55
CA ILE A 95 0.10 19.42 1.77
C ILE A 95 1.52 19.84 1.40
N GLU A 96 1.85 21.10 1.70
CA GLU A 96 3.20 21.61 1.57
C GLU A 96 4.03 21.23 2.78
N ALA A 97 4.98 20.33 2.59
CA ALA A 97 5.87 19.86 3.65
C ALA A 97 7.24 19.46 3.09
N SER A 98 8.27 19.61 3.89
CA SER A 98 9.61 19.10 3.60
C SER A 98 9.82 17.74 4.25
N ILE A 99 10.63 16.87 3.62
CA ILE A 99 10.93 15.53 4.12
C ILE A 99 12.41 15.45 4.43
N GLU A 100 12.73 15.24 5.71
CA GLU A 100 14.06 14.91 6.18
C GLU A 100 14.25 13.40 6.18
N LEU A 101 15.27 12.93 5.45
CA LEU A 101 15.60 11.51 5.36
C LEU A 101 16.76 11.21 6.31
N LYS A 102 16.59 10.16 7.13
CA LYS A 102 17.66 9.55 7.93
C LYS A 102 17.65 8.06 7.67
N GLU A 103 18.80 7.48 7.44
CA GLU A 103 18.95 6.06 7.16
C GLU A 103 19.95 5.45 8.14
N ASP A 104 19.56 4.31 8.72
CA ASP A 104 20.44 3.45 9.51
C ASP A 104 20.53 2.03 8.88
N SER A 105 21.20 1.10 9.55
CA SER A 105 21.37 -0.27 9.04
C SER A 105 20.04 -1.03 8.88
N GLU A 106 19.02 -0.73 9.67
CA GLU A 106 17.78 -1.51 9.77
C GLU A 106 16.57 -0.81 9.15
N ARG A 107 16.59 0.53 9.10
CA ARG A 107 15.42 1.32 8.70
C ARG A 107 15.78 2.61 7.99
N ILE A 108 14.80 3.11 7.25
CA ILE A 108 14.80 4.43 6.62
C ILE A 108 13.73 5.26 7.36
N LEU A 109 14.12 6.35 7.99
CA LEU A 109 13.21 7.27 8.66
C LEU A 109 12.96 8.48 7.77
N LEU A 110 11.70 8.72 7.43
CA LEU A 110 11.21 9.88 6.71
C LEU A 110 10.46 10.78 7.69
N ASN A 111 11.07 11.88 8.09
CA ASN A 111 10.45 12.84 9.01
C ASN A 111 9.86 14.01 8.24
N ILE A 112 8.54 14.19 8.33
CA ILE A 112 7.80 15.24 7.65
C ILE A 112 7.84 16.50 8.52
N LYS A 113 8.24 17.64 7.94
CA LYS A 113 8.27 18.96 8.57
C LYS A 113 7.43 19.94 7.76
N GLY A 114 6.52 20.66 8.38
CA GLY A 114 5.65 21.66 7.72
C GLY A 114 4.36 21.94 8.46
N ASP A 115 3.58 22.88 7.93
CA ASP A 115 2.34 23.36 8.54
C ASP A 115 1.22 22.37 8.29
N GLY A 116 1.00 21.36 8.62
CA GLY A 116 -0.06 20.37 8.35
C GLY A 116 0.04 19.13 9.23
N SER A 117 0.91 19.21 10.25
CA SER A 117 1.22 18.07 11.12
C SER A 117 -0.04 17.41 11.71
N GLY A 118 -1.03 18.20 12.11
CA GLY A 118 -2.29 17.68 12.64
C GLY A 118 -3.10 16.83 11.64
N LEU A 119 -3.13 17.25 10.37
CA LEU A 119 -3.80 16.50 9.29
C LEU A 119 -3.01 15.23 8.94
N LEU A 120 -1.69 15.34 8.90
CA LEU A 120 -0.79 14.22 8.62
C LEU A 120 -0.81 13.15 9.70
N ILE A 121 -0.93 13.55 10.96
CA ILE A 121 -1.12 12.63 12.07
C ILE A 121 -2.49 11.95 11.97
N GLY A 122 -3.55 12.74 11.75
CA GLY A 122 -4.92 12.27 11.77
C GLY A 122 -5.36 11.74 13.14
N ARG A 123 -6.49 11.05 13.19
CA ARG A 123 -7.03 10.51 14.44
C ARG A 123 -6.12 9.41 15.01
N LYS A 124 -5.43 9.71 16.13
CA LYS A 124 -4.55 8.77 16.83
C LYS A 124 -3.43 8.19 15.95
N GLY A 125 -2.94 8.94 14.96
CA GLY A 125 -1.87 8.52 14.07
C GLY A 125 -2.32 7.69 12.85
N GLN A 126 -3.61 7.58 12.58
CA GLN A 126 -4.13 6.73 11.48
C GLN A 126 -3.69 7.19 10.09
N THR A 127 -3.64 8.50 9.83
CA THR A 127 -3.17 9.02 8.54
C THR A 127 -1.68 8.73 8.36
N LEU A 128 -0.90 8.95 9.41
CA LEU A 128 0.54 8.68 9.40
C LEU A 128 0.84 7.19 9.15
N ASP A 129 0.11 6.30 9.81
CA ASP A 129 0.22 4.85 9.60
C ASP A 129 -0.18 4.44 8.17
N ALA A 130 -1.20 5.08 7.59
CA ALA A 130 -1.62 4.84 6.21
C ALA A 130 -0.56 5.30 5.20
N LEU A 131 0.04 6.47 5.39
CA LEU A 131 1.15 6.97 4.57
C LEU A 131 2.35 6.02 4.64
N GLU A 132 2.76 5.61 5.84
CA GLU A 132 3.83 4.62 6.03
C GLU A 132 3.54 3.32 5.29
N TYR A 133 2.32 2.80 5.41
CA TYR A 133 1.89 1.58 4.71
C TYR A 133 1.98 1.72 3.19
N LEU A 134 1.47 2.83 2.63
CA LEU A 134 1.50 3.08 1.19
C LEU A 134 2.93 3.19 0.66
N VAL A 135 3.78 3.97 1.33
CA VAL A 135 5.20 4.13 0.95
C VAL A 135 5.90 2.77 0.96
N ASN A 136 5.77 1.99 2.06
CA ASN A 136 6.36 0.65 2.13
C ASN A 136 5.84 -0.26 1.00
N LYS A 137 4.53 -0.22 0.69
CA LYS A 137 3.93 -1.08 -0.33
C LYS A 137 4.39 -0.73 -1.75
N ILE A 138 4.52 0.56 -2.05
CA ILE A 138 4.95 1.04 -3.37
C ILE A 138 6.44 0.78 -3.57
N VAL A 139 7.26 1.16 -2.61
CA VAL A 139 8.73 1.07 -2.70
C VAL A 139 9.20 -0.39 -2.74
N HIS A 140 8.59 -1.26 -1.95
CA HIS A 140 8.98 -2.69 -1.88
C HIS A 140 8.21 -3.59 -2.86
N LYS A 141 7.57 -3.02 -3.88
CA LYS A 141 6.92 -3.82 -4.92
C LYS A 141 7.98 -4.58 -5.72
N GLY A 142 8.05 -5.91 -5.53
CA GLY A 142 8.99 -6.79 -6.24
C GLY A 142 10.42 -6.84 -5.65
N ALA A 143 10.70 -6.19 -4.53
CA ALA A 143 11.99 -6.26 -3.86
C ALA A 143 12.07 -7.45 -2.89
N GLU A 144 13.20 -8.18 -2.92
CA GLU A 144 13.49 -9.28 -1.99
C GLU A 144 13.96 -8.77 -0.63
N ASP A 145 14.83 -7.76 -0.60
CA ASP A 145 15.29 -7.09 0.61
C ASP A 145 14.42 -5.89 0.96
N LYS A 146 13.78 -5.95 2.12
CA LYS A 146 12.79 -4.96 2.58
C LYS A 146 13.28 -4.21 3.80
N LYS A 147 14.17 -3.25 3.59
CA LYS A 147 14.55 -2.32 4.65
C LYS A 147 13.31 -1.55 5.11
N ARG A 148 12.99 -1.59 6.40
CA ARG A 148 11.78 -0.98 6.94
C ARG A 148 11.78 0.54 6.76
N ILE A 149 10.75 1.08 6.10
CA ILE A 149 10.54 2.52 5.97
C ILE A 149 9.58 2.95 7.08
N VAL A 150 9.98 3.95 7.87
CA VAL A 150 9.20 4.56 8.95
C VAL A 150 8.91 6.00 8.58
N VAL A 151 7.64 6.40 8.68
CA VAL A 151 7.21 7.78 8.46
C VAL A 151 6.82 8.38 9.81
N ASP A 152 7.34 9.56 10.11
CA ASP A 152 7.01 10.32 11.33
C ASP A 152 6.86 11.81 11.04
N THR A 153 6.23 12.52 11.93
CA THR A 153 6.13 13.98 11.91
C THR A 153 6.24 14.54 13.33
N GLU A 154 7.14 15.48 13.55
CA GLU A 154 7.35 16.15 14.84
C GLU A 154 7.52 15.20 16.03
N ASN A 155 8.14 14.05 15.83
CA ASN A 155 8.29 13.00 16.85
C ASN A 155 6.94 12.54 17.44
N TYR A 156 5.88 12.52 16.62
CA TYR A 156 4.55 12.14 17.06
C TYR A 156 4.53 10.75 17.70
N ARG A 157 5.23 9.78 17.10
CA ARG A 157 5.24 8.40 17.61
C ARG A 157 5.74 8.31 19.04
N SER A 158 6.84 9.00 19.37
CA SER A 158 7.39 9.04 20.74
C SER A 158 6.42 9.72 21.71
N ARG A 159 5.90 10.90 21.34
CA ARG A 159 4.91 11.62 22.17
C ARG A 159 3.63 10.81 22.39
N ARG A 160 3.22 10.06 21.38
CA ARG A 160 2.04 9.17 21.47
C ARG A 160 2.28 8.03 22.44
N GLU A 161 3.43 7.39 22.37
CA GLU A 161 3.83 6.32 23.27
C GLU A 161 3.83 6.79 24.72
N GLU A 162 4.51 7.90 25.02
CA GLU A 162 4.52 8.51 26.36
C GLU A 162 3.11 8.83 26.87
N SER A 163 2.27 9.41 26.02
CA SER A 163 0.88 9.71 26.35
C SER A 163 0.08 8.45 26.70
N LEU A 164 0.32 7.33 25.99
CA LEU A 164 -0.35 6.05 26.24
C LEU A 164 0.15 5.40 27.52
N VAL A 165 1.45 5.45 27.83
CA VAL A 165 2.02 4.95 29.08
C VAL A 165 1.42 5.74 30.25
N ASN A 166 1.41 7.07 30.20
CA ASN A 166 0.81 7.91 31.24
C ASN A 166 -0.69 7.64 31.41
N LEU A 167 -1.43 7.43 30.31
CA LEU A 167 -2.83 7.06 30.35
C LEU A 167 -3.03 5.70 31.03
N ALA A 168 -2.20 4.70 30.68
CA ALA A 168 -2.25 3.37 31.23
C ALA A 168 -2.05 3.40 32.77
N GLN A 169 -1.03 4.10 33.24
CA GLN A 169 -0.74 4.23 34.68
C GLN A 169 -1.89 4.89 35.44
N ARG A 170 -2.42 6.03 34.94
CA ARG A 170 -3.57 6.69 35.56
C ARG A 170 -4.81 5.81 35.66
N LEU A 171 -5.08 5.03 34.61
CA LEU A 171 -6.24 4.14 34.59
C LEU A 171 -6.02 2.86 35.39
N ALA A 172 -4.79 2.40 35.52
CA ALA A 172 -4.38 1.32 36.39
C ALA A 172 -4.67 1.68 37.86
N GLU A 173 -4.22 2.83 38.32
CA GLU A 173 -4.50 3.32 39.67
C GLU A 173 -6.01 3.52 39.91
N LYS A 174 -6.74 4.01 38.90
CA LYS A 174 -8.19 4.12 38.98
C LYS A 174 -8.85 2.76 39.15
N ALA A 175 -8.43 1.74 38.37
CA ALA A 175 -8.98 0.38 38.45
C ALA A 175 -8.73 -0.26 39.84
N LYS A 176 -7.49 -0.13 40.36
CA LYS A 176 -7.12 -0.59 41.70
C LYS A 176 -7.99 0.06 42.81
N ARG A 177 -8.10 1.40 42.76
CA ARG A 177 -8.91 2.14 43.75
C ARG A 177 -10.38 1.81 43.71
N MET A 178 -10.93 1.60 42.50
CA MET A 178 -12.36 1.30 42.32
C MET A 178 -12.68 -0.20 42.52
N GLY A 179 -11.70 -1.09 42.55
CA GLY A 179 -11.90 -2.53 42.60
C GLY A 179 -12.64 -3.13 41.42
N ARG A 180 -12.70 -2.42 40.28
CA ARG A 180 -13.47 -2.85 39.10
C ARG A 180 -12.74 -2.52 37.78
N PRO A 181 -13.03 -3.29 36.71
CA PRO A 181 -12.40 -3.07 35.40
C PRO A 181 -12.66 -1.67 34.82
N VAL A 182 -11.64 -1.13 34.19
CA VAL A 182 -11.71 0.13 33.41
C VAL A 182 -11.45 -0.18 31.94
N THR A 183 -12.31 0.34 31.06
CA THR A 183 -12.20 0.16 29.61
C THR A 183 -11.62 1.42 28.98
N ILE A 184 -10.67 1.25 28.07
CA ILE A 184 -10.13 2.33 27.25
C ILE A 184 -10.78 2.29 25.87
N SER A 185 -11.03 3.46 25.27
CA SER A 185 -11.63 3.60 23.95
C SER A 185 -10.85 2.83 22.87
N PRO A 186 -11.50 2.40 21.77
CA PRO A 186 -10.85 1.65 20.69
C PRO A 186 -9.59 2.33 20.16
N MET A 187 -8.57 1.51 19.87
CA MET A 187 -7.27 1.94 19.39
C MET A 187 -6.58 0.86 18.56
N SER A 188 -5.49 1.23 17.89
CA SER A 188 -4.68 0.32 17.06
C SER A 188 -4.10 -0.85 17.87
N ALA A 189 -3.71 -1.91 17.19
CA ALA A 189 -3.04 -3.05 17.84
C ALA A 189 -1.71 -2.62 18.50
N HIS A 190 -1.00 -1.69 17.88
CA HIS A 190 0.23 -1.10 18.40
C HIS A 190 -0.02 -0.35 19.70
N ASP A 191 -0.99 0.58 19.73
CA ASP A 191 -1.36 1.34 20.94
C ASP A 191 -1.76 0.41 22.11
N ARG A 192 -2.55 -0.65 21.79
CA ARG A 192 -2.95 -1.63 22.82
C ARG A 192 -1.77 -2.42 23.37
N ARG A 193 -0.77 -2.72 22.53
CA ARG A 193 0.47 -3.37 22.95
C ARG A 193 1.27 -2.48 23.90
N ILE A 194 1.40 -1.18 23.60
CA ILE A 194 2.09 -0.21 24.49
C ILE A 194 1.46 -0.22 25.88
N ILE A 195 0.13 -0.13 25.97
CA ILE A 195 -0.59 -0.13 27.24
C ILE A 195 -0.39 -1.46 27.99
N HIS A 196 -0.43 -2.58 27.28
CA HIS A 196 -0.21 -3.90 27.87
C HIS A 196 1.19 -4.02 28.44
N LEU A 197 2.22 -3.64 27.68
CA LEU A 197 3.62 -3.66 28.12
C LEU A 197 3.87 -2.72 29.31
N ALA A 198 3.25 -1.52 29.30
CA ALA A 198 3.39 -0.57 30.40
C ALA A 198 2.83 -1.08 31.75
N LEU A 199 1.94 -2.07 31.72
CA LEU A 199 1.29 -2.59 32.92
C LEU A 199 1.62 -4.06 33.20
N GLN A 200 2.42 -4.72 32.36
CA GLN A 200 2.70 -6.18 32.50
C GLN A 200 3.45 -6.55 33.78
N GLU A 201 4.26 -5.63 34.31
CA GLU A 201 5.03 -5.84 35.55
C GLU A 201 4.16 -5.74 36.81
N ASP A 202 2.96 -5.16 36.70
CA ASP A 202 2.06 -4.93 37.84
C ASP A 202 1.19 -6.16 38.12
N LYS A 203 1.63 -7.01 39.02
CA LYS A 203 0.95 -8.26 39.42
C LYS A 203 -0.45 -8.06 39.99
N ALA A 204 -0.83 -6.84 40.39
CA ALA A 204 -2.16 -6.51 40.90
C ALA A 204 -3.17 -6.21 39.81
N LEU A 205 -2.73 -6.25 38.51
CA LEU A 205 -3.53 -5.91 37.37
C LEU A 205 -3.50 -6.99 36.28
N HIS A 206 -4.62 -7.14 35.61
CA HIS A 206 -4.72 -7.93 34.39
C HIS A 206 -5.24 -7.09 33.24
N THR A 207 -4.61 -7.22 32.06
CA THR A 207 -5.02 -6.47 30.87
C THR A 207 -5.34 -7.42 29.72
N TRP A 208 -6.45 -7.16 29.00
CA TRP A 208 -6.81 -7.91 27.79
C TRP A 208 -7.52 -7.04 26.78
N SER A 209 -7.46 -7.46 25.51
CA SER A 209 -8.14 -6.80 24.41
C SER A 209 -9.47 -7.48 24.07
N THR A 210 -10.53 -6.70 23.84
CA THR A 210 -11.85 -7.19 23.44
C THR A 210 -12.40 -6.40 22.26
N GLY A 211 -13.30 -7.00 21.48
CA GLY A 211 -13.86 -6.41 20.27
C GLY A 211 -13.11 -6.84 19.00
N THR A 212 -13.58 -6.36 17.84
CA THR A 212 -13.06 -6.72 16.52
C THR A 212 -12.67 -5.49 15.71
N GLY A 213 -11.69 -5.63 14.81
CA GLY A 213 -11.27 -4.59 13.88
C GLY A 213 -10.97 -3.25 14.55
N LEU A 214 -11.55 -2.18 14.01
CA LEU A 214 -11.37 -0.80 14.47
C LEU A 214 -12.04 -0.50 15.83
N TYR A 215 -12.96 -1.37 16.29
CA TYR A 215 -13.65 -1.23 17.57
C TYR A 215 -12.96 -1.99 18.69
N ARG A 216 -11.81 -2.62 18.43
CA ARG A 216 -11.07 -3.37 19.44
C ARG A 216 -10.45 -2.43 20.46
N LYS A 217 -10.74 -2.72 21.74
CA LYS A 217 -10.37 -1.92 22.90
C LYS A 217 -9.61 -2.75 23.92
N ILE A 218 -8.94 -2.09 24.88
CA ILE A 218 -8.24 -2.74 25.98
C ILE A 218 -8.99 -2.50 27.29
N ILE A 219 -8.99 -3.51 28.15
CA ILE A 219 -9.56 -3.47 29.50
C ILE A 219 -8.43 -3.67 30.48
N ILE A 220 -8.43 -2.86 31.55
CA ILE A 220 -7.53 -2.96 32.70
C ILE A 220 -8.39 -3.40 33.89
N SER A 221 -8.10 -4.52 34.51
CA SER A 221 -8.83 -5.05 35.68
C SER A 221 -7.89 -5.27 36.85
N PRO A 222 -8.30 -4.92 38.06
CA PRO A 222 -7.57 -5.36 39.22
C PRO A 222 -7.68 -6.90 39.36
N GLU A 223 -6.60 -7.51 39.81
CA GLU A 223 -6.60 -8.94 40.22
C GLU A 223 -7.60 -9.13 41.35
N LYS A 224 -8.50 -10.09 41.24
CA LYS A 224 -9.37 -10.43 42.35
C LYS A 224 -8.52 -11.04 43.44
N LYS A 225 -8.45 -10.41 44.61
CA LYS A 225 -7.95 -11.10 45.80
C LYS A 225 -8.83 -12.34 46.02
N SER A 226 -8.26 -13.52 45.79
CA SER A 226 -8.90 -14.76 46.24
C SER A 226 -9.04 -14.66 47.77
N SER A 227 -10.26 -14.56 48.25
CA SER A 227 -10.58 -14.67 49.66
C SER A 227 -10.45 -16.11 50.08
#